data_4d72a7cbfbbafef1109a190c4f7d9624
#
_entry.id   4d72a7cbfbbafef1109a190c4f7d9624
#
_cell.length_a   1.000
_cell.length_b   1.000
_cell.length_c   1.000
_cell.angle_alpha   90.00
_cell.angle_beta   90.00
_cell.angle_gamma   90.00
#
_symmetry.space_group_name_H-M   'P 1'
#
loop_
_entity.id
_entity.type
_entity.pdbx_description
1 polymer ?
#
loop_
_entity_poly.entity_id
_entity_poly.type
_entity_poly.pdbx_seq_one_letter_code
_entity_poly.pdbx_strand_id
1 'polypeptide(L)'
;MNVSRRQFFGFLGTGAAAAALPGCICPPPAKCGPKPQKIALQLYSLHKYIGGVKDKEGKVTLVGVGLDKALENVAAIGFKGVEFAGYYQYGNDPKGLRKALANAGLVACGTHVSTNAYGLDTKKWTYDPEVLKKTCDFNMSYGNNLIICPGGGNFPPGCSWSTGQGGEACKPSQAIDDFTKKLAEHYNKVAADAAKFGCRIGLHNHTWEHAIFMQDGTSFWDYFFSNTCANVCIEQDVGWSTCAGVDPCETYEKYPHRSPTLHAKENGMGKDVKEFDAILGQPGKPGAKPVEWDRIIAATAKDRVEWFVVECERHFEDLSAVLPSYNFLKAKGLN
;
A
#
# COMPACT_ATOMS: atom_id res chain seq x y z
N MET A 1 7.85 -25.72 36.20
CA MET A 1 9.22 -25.55 35.69
C MET A 1 9.16 -24.51 34.59
N ASN A 2 9.72 -23.34 34.90
CA ASN A 2 9.74 -22.22 33.94
C ASN A 2 10.89 -22.42 32.96
N VAL A 3 10.58 -22.62 31.68
CA VAL A 3 11.60 -22.62 30.62
C VAL A 3 11.67 -21.23 30.05
N SER A 4 12.81 -20.59 30.18
CA SER A 4 13.11 -19.22 29.77
C SER A 4 13.26 -19.12 28.25
N ARG A 5 12.79 -18.01 27.67
CA ARG A 5 12.79 -17.67 26.25
C ARG A 5 14.18 -17.40 25.61
N ARG A 6 15.26 -17.89 26.19
CA ARG A 6 16.65 -17.57 25.77
C ARG A 6 17.45 -18.69 25.13
N GLN A 7 16.85 -19.80 24.75
CA GLN A 7 17.58 -20.95 24.16
C GLN A 7 17.11 -21.40 22.77
N PHE A 8 16.72 -20.49 21.90
CA PHE A 8 16.36 -20.84 20.52
C PHE A 8 17.15 -20.06 19.46
N PHE A 9 18.38 -19.67 19.75
CA PHE A 9 19.31 -19.15 18.75
C PHE A 9 20.54 -20.05 18.68
N GLY A 10 20.53 -20.99 17.77
CA GLY A 10 21.67 -21.84 17.50
C GLY A 10 21.40 -22.90 16.44
N PHE A 11 21.07 -22.50 15.22
CA PHE A 11 21.34 -23.31 14.04
C PHE A 11 21.85 -22.41 12.91
N LEU A 12 23.12 -22.55 12.66
CA LEU A 12 23.90 -21.90 11.60
C LEU A 12 23.43 -22.34 10.23
N GLY A 13 23.45 -21.38 9.34
CA GLY A 13 23.11 -21.36 7.95
C GLY A 13 23.54 -22.55 7.11
N THR A 14 22.66 -22.90 6.24
CA THR A 14 22.98 -23.32 4.88
C THR A 14 22.10 -22.49 3.97
N GLY A 15 22.75 -21.78 3.04
CA GLY A 15 22.06 -20.91 2.09
C GLY A 15 20.98 -21.67 1.36
N ALA A 16 19.73 -21.29 1.61
CA ALA A 16 18.62 -21.68 0.77
C ALA A 16 18.80 -20.97 -0.57
N ALA A 17 19.31 -21.69 -1.55
CA ALA A 17 19.18 -21.31 -2.94
C ALA A 17 17.68 -21.16 -3.21
N ALA A 18 17.23 -19.95 -3.51
CA ALA A 18 15.86 -19.70 -3.96
C ALA A 18 15.62 -20.59 -5.18
N ALA A 19 14.84 -21.65 -5.00
CA ALA A 19 14.39 -22.48 -6.10
C ALA A 19 13.56 -21.58 -7.02
N ALA A 20 14.09 -21.25 -8.18
CA ALA A 20 13.34 -20.52 -9.20
C ALA A 20 12.13 -21.37 -9.57
N LEU A 21 10.93 -20.85 -9.28
CA LEU A 21 9.69 -21.47 -9.71
C LEU A 21 9.70 -21.59 -11.24
N PRO A 22 9.41 -22.75 -11.83
CA PRO A 22 9.39 -22.93 -13.28
C PRO A 22 8.28 -22.06 -13.87
N GLY A 23 8.64 -21.02 -14.62
CA GLY A 23 7.70 -20.22 -15.40
C GLY A 23 7.77 -18.70 -15.24
N CYS A 24 8.44 -18.16 -14.24
CA CYS A 24 8.59 -16.70 -14.09
C CYS A 24 9.96 -16.23 -14.59
N ILE A 25 10.10 -15.98 -15.89
CA ILE A 25 11.23 -15.19 -16.41
C ILE A 25 10.87 -13.72 -16.24
N CYS A 26 11.05 -13.20 -15.03
CA CYS A 26 10.99 -11.77 -14.80
C CYS A 26 12.41 -11.20 -14.98
N PRO A 27 12.62 -10.21 -15.86
CA PRO A 27 13.90 -9.53 -15.91
C PRO A 27 14.20 -8.87 -14.57
N PRO A 28 15.45 -8.92 -14.08
CA PRO A 28 15.82 -8.26 -12.84
C PRO A 28 15.57 -6.75 -12.98
N PRO A 29 15.18 -6.06 -11.88
CA PRO A 29 15.00 -4.62 -11.89
C PRO A 29 16.30 -3.94 -12.33
N ALA A 30 16.19 -2.93 -13.20
CA ALA A 30 17.34 -2.21 -13.72
C ALA A 30 18.19 -1.63 -12.58
N LYS A 31 19.51 -1.76 -12.67
CA LYS A 31 20.48 -1.19 -11.72
C LYS A 31 20.52 0.34 -11.91
N CYS A 32 19.58 1.06 -11.31
CA CYS A 32 19.62 2.51 -11.20
C CYS A 32 20.34 2.91 -9.90
N GLY A 33 21.07 4.04 -9.93
CA GLY A 33 21.66 4.63 -8.71
C GLY A 33 20.57 5.06 -7.69
N PRO A 34 20.95 5.51 -6.48
CA PRO A 34 20.00 5.98 -5.48
C PRO A 34 19.19 7.13 -6.06
N LYS A 35 17.86 7.00 -6.02
CA LYS A 35 16.93 8.05 -6.42
C LYS A 35 16.63 8.94 -5.21
N PRO A 36 16.45 10.27 -5.38
CA PRO A 36 15.97 11.11 -4.29
C PRO A 36 14.58 10.65 -3.88
N GLN A 37 14.39 10.48 -2.58
CA GLN A 37 13.09 10.12 -2.02
C GLN A 37 12.17 11.34 -2.05
N LYS A 38 11.01 11.17 -2.65
CA LYS A 38 10.02 12.23 -2.90
C LYS A 38 8.79 12.03 -2.04
N ILE A 39 8.09 13.12 -1.75
CA ILE A 39 6.85 13.09 -0.98
C ILE A 39 5.65 13.17 -1.93
N ALA A 40 4.75 12.22 -1.82
CA ALA A 40 3.47 12.17 -2.50
C ALA A 40 2.32 12.10 -1.49
N LEU A 41 1.09 12.29 -1.98
CA LEU A 41 -0.12 12.20 -1.18
C LEU A 41 -1.06 11.14 -1.74
N GLN A 42 -1.54 10.21 -0.89
CA GLN A 42 -2.68 9.38 -1.21
C GLN A 42 -3.97 10.22 -1.12
N LEU A 43 -4.68 10.35 -2.25
CA LEU A 43 -5.86 11.22 -2.35
C LEU A 43 -7.06 10.73 -1.55
N TYR A 44 -7.05 9.49 -1.06
CA TYR A 44 -8.05 9.02 -0.09
C TYR A 44 -8.06 9.90 1.17
N SER A 45 -6.91 10.42 1.58
CA SER A 45 -6.77 11.36 2.69
C SER A 45 -7.61 12.63 2.55
N LEU A 46 -8.01 12.96 1.32
CA LEU A 46 -8.79 14.15 0.98
C LEU A 46 -10.12 13.84 0.30
N HIS A 47 -10.62 12.59 0.38
CA HIS A 47 -11.79 12.19 -0.41
C HIS A 47 -13.04 13.03 -0.14
N LYS A 48 -13.27 13.47 1.10
CA LYS A 48 -14.39 14.37 1.45
C LYS A 48 -14.11 15.81 1.02
N TYR A 49 -12.87 16.28 1.14
CA TYR A 49 -12.45 17.59 0.66
C TYR A 49 -12.65 17.72 -0.86
N ILE A 50 -12.33 16.68 -1.60
CA ILE A 50 -12.49 16.63 -3.06
C ILE A 50 -13.96 16.49 -3.45
N GLY A 51 -14.63 15.46 -2.92
CA GLY A 51 -15.95 15.04 -3.37
C GLY A 51 -17.12 15.66 -2.62
N GLY A 52 -16.86 16.27 -1.48
CA GLY A 52 -17.90 16.74 -0.57
C GLY A 52 -18.55 15.61 0.24
N VAL A 53 -19.52 15.99 1.06
CA VAL A 53 -20.28 15.07 1.93
C VAL A 53 -21.76 15.37 1.82
N LYS A 54 -22.57 14.29 1.78
CA LYS A 54 -24.03 14.35 1.91
C LYS A 54 -24.44 13.55 3.14
N ASP A 55 -25.48 13.99 3.83
CA ASP A 55 -26.11 13.21 4.90
C ASP A 55 -26.94 12.05 4.32
N LYS A 56 -27.58 11.28 5.21
CA LYS A 56 -28.40 10.12 4.85
C LYS A 56 -29.62 10.49 4.03
N GLU A 57 -30.09 11.72 4.14
CA GLU A 57 -31.22 12.31 3.43
C GLU A 57 -30.81 12.91 2.07
N GLY A 58 -29.50 12.87 1.74
CA GLY A 58 -28.93 13.40 0.49
C GLY A 58 -28.64 14.90 0.49
N LYS A 59 -28.84 15.60 1.62
CA LYS A 59 -28.52 17.01 1.77
C LYS A 59 -27.00 17.20 1.84
N VAL A 60 -26.48 18.15 1.06
CA VAL A 60 -25.05 18.49 1.08
C VAL A 60 -24.69 19.13 2.43
N THR A 61 -23.78 18.50 3.17
CA THR A 61 -23.23 18.98 4.44
C THR A 61 -21.83 19.57 4.28
N LEU A 62 -21.12 19.17 3.23
CA LEU A 62 -19.85 19.74 2.81
C LEU A 62 -19.82 19.83 1.29
N VAL A 63 -19.51 20.99 0.74
CA VAL A 63 -19.27 21.16 -0.70
C VAL A 63 -17.82 20.82 -0.99
N GLY A 64 -17.59 19.83 -1.86
CA GLY A 64 -16.24 19.46 -2.28
C GLY A 64 -15.63 20.52 -3.19
N VAL A 65 -14.31 20.67 -3.14
CA VAL A 65 -13.58 21.64 -3.99
C VAL A 65 -13.36 21.14 -5.42
N GLY A 66 -13.59 19.85 -5.68
CA GLY A 66 -13.26 19.17 -6.92
C GLY A 66 -11.79 18.78 -7.01
N LEU A 67 -11.48 17.82 -7.91
CA LEU A 67 -10.14 17.25 -8.01
C LEU A 67 -9.10 18.28 -8.46
N ASP A 68 -9.40 19.12 -9.47
CA ASP A 68 -8.46 20.09 -10.00
C ASP A 68 -7.97 21.06 -8.92
N LYS A 69 -8.91 21.60 -8.12
CA LYS A 69 -8.57 22.51 -7.04
C LYS A 69 -7.81 21.83 -5.91
N ALA A 70 -8.14 20.58 -5.63
CA ALA A 70 -7.40 19.78 -4.65
C ALA A 70 -5.96 19.53 -5.11
N LEU A 71 -5.73 19.20 -6.38
CA LEU A 71 -4.39 19.03 -6.94
C LEU A 71 -3.56 20.33 -6.86
N GLU A 72 -4.14 21.49 -7.19
CA GLU A 72 -3.50 22.79 -7.02
C GLU A 72 -3.07 23.03 -5.56
N ASN A 73 -3.96 22.74 -4.61
CA ASN A 73 -3.68 22.95 -3.19
C ASN A 73 -2.61 21.97 -2.65
N VAL A 74 -2.64 20.72 -3.10
CA VAL A 74 -1.61 19.71 -2.77
C VAL A 74 -0.24 20.14 -3.33
N ALA A 75 -0.19 20.62 -4.56
CA ALA A 75 1.05 21.16 -5.16
C ALA A 75 1.55 22.39 -4.41
N ALA A 76 0.66 23.30 -3.98
CA ALA A 76 1.01 24.50 -3.23
C ALA A 76 1.62 24.18 -1.85
N ILE A 77 1.25 23.07 -1.21
CA ILE A 77 1.92 22.56 0.00
C ILE A 77 3.36 22.15 -0.31
N GLY A 78 3.63 21.62 -1.51
CA GLY A 78 4.97 21.23 -1.95
C GLY A 78 5.11 19.77 -2.36
N PHE A 79 4.05 18.97 -2.30
CA PHE A 79 4.05 17.60 -2.79
C PHE A 79 4.51 17.52 -4.24
N LYS A 80 5.15 16.42 -4.62
CA LYS A 80 5.64 16.19 -5.98
C LYS A 80 4.79 15.18 -6.75
N GLY A 81 4.01 14.37 -6.05
CA GLY A 81 3.16 13.37 -6.65
C GLY A 81 1.90 13.13 -5.86
N VAL A 82 1.00 12.39 -6.49
CA VAL A 82 -0.23 11.89 -5.87
C VAL A 82 -0.44 10.43 -6.23
N GLU A 83 -1.06 9.73 -5.33
CA GLU A 83 -1.61 8.40 -5.57
C GLU A 83 -3.14 8.48 -5.58
N PHE A 84 -3.76 7.81 -6.55
CA PHE A 84 -5.21 7.87 -6.72
C PHE A 84 -5.91 6.74 -5.95
N ALA A 85 -7.05 7.05 -5.31
CA ALA A 85 -8.02 6.08 -4.79
C ALA A 85 -9.39 6.25 -5.47
N GLY A 86 -9.40 6.84 -6.63
CA GLY A 86 -10.55 7.16 -7.46
C GLY A 86 -10.24 8.34 -8.37
N TYR A 87 -10.98 8.48 -9.46
CA TYR A 87 -10.64 9.44 -10.53
C TYR A 87 -11.65 10.59 -10.64
N TYR A 88 -12.69 10.61 -9.79
CA TYR A 88 -13.73 11.64 -9.76
C TYR A 88 -14.32 11.90 -11.15
N GLN A 89 -14.30 13.14 -11.63
CA GLN A 89 -14.80 13.51 -12.97
C GLN A 89 -14.00 12.90 -14.13
N TYR A 90 -12.80 12.38 -13.87
CA TYR A 90 -11.90 11.85 -14.91
C TYR A 90 -11.96 10.33 -15.08
N GLY A 91 -12.95 9.65 -14.49
CA GLY A 91 -13.08 8.18 -14.58
C GLY A 91 -13.13 7.61 -16.00
N ASN A 92 -13.55 8.43 -16.99
CA ASN A 92 -13.56 8.08 -18.41
C ASN A 92 -12.72 9.04 -19.28
N ASP A 93 -11.93 9.94 -18.65
CA ASP A 93 -11.10 10.91 -19.35
C ASP A 93 -9.67 10.95 -18.82
N PRO A 94 -8.84 9.94 -19.13
CA PRO A 94 -7.45 9.90 -18.66
C PRO A 94 -6.59 11.01 -19.29
N LYS A 95 -6.97 11.55 -20.46
CA LYS A 95 -6.26 12.69 -21.07
C LYS A 95 -6.53 13.99 -20.31
N GLY A 96 -7.77 14.21 -19.88
CA GLY A 96 -8.12 15.30 -18.98
C GLY A 96 -7.39 15.21 -17.66
N LEU A 97 -7.31 14.00 -17.06
CA LEU A 97 -6.57 13.74 -15.83
C LEU A 97 -5.08 14.07 -15.99
N ARG A 98 -4.46 13.65 -17.10
CA ARG A 98 -3.07 14.00 -17.42
C ARG A 98 -2.85 15.51 -17.50
N LYS A 99 -3.80 16.24 -18.11
CA LYS A 99 -3.74 17.70 -18.19
C LYS A 99 -3.89 18.36 -16.82
N ALA A 100 -4.79 17.87 -15.97
CA ALA A 100 -4.98 18.38 -14.61
C ALA A 100 -3.71 18.20 -13.76
N LEU A 101 -3.07 17.03 -13.82
CA LEU A 101 -1.78 16.78 -13.18
C LEU A 101 -0.68 17.72 -13.68
N ALA A 102 -0.57 17.88 -15.00
CA ALA A 102 0.43 18.77 -15.61
C ALA A 102 0.23 20.24 -15.19
N ASN A 103 -1.03 20.71 -15.17
CA ASN A 103 -1.36 22.08 -14.74
C ASN A 103 -0.98 22.32 -13.28
N ALA A 104 -1.15 21.32 -12.41
CA ALA A 104 -0.73 21.40 -11.01
C ALA A 104 0.77 21.17 -10.80
N GLY A 105 1.52 20.72 -11.82
CA GLY A 105 2.93 20.35 -11.67
C GLY A 105 3.16 19.07 -10.85
N LEU A 106 2.17 18.20 -10.78
CA LEU A 106 2.22 16.92 -10.08
C LEU A 106 2.38 15.74 -11.04
N VAL A 107 2.88 14.62 -10.52
CA VAL A 107 2.88 13.34 -11.22
C VAL A 107 2.06 12.31 -10.47
N ALA A 108 1.52 11.33 -11.19
CA ALA A 108 0.95 10.14 -10.56
C ALA A 108 2.08 9.20 -10.14
N CYS A 109 2.12 8.79 -8.88
CA CYS A 109 3.10 7.82 -8.36
C CYS A 109 2.50 6.42 -8.17
N GLY A 110 1.19 6.30 -8.20
CA GLY A 110 0.45 5.06 -8.06
C GLY A 110 -1.06 5.26 -8.16
N THR A 111 -1.79 4.17 -8.13
CA THR A 111 -3.25 4.16 -7.96
C THR A 111 -3.69 2.92 -7.21
N HIS A 112 -4.64 3.09 -6.30
CA HIS A 112 -5.32 2.01 -5.62
C HIS A 112 -6.53 1.53 -6.40
N VAL A 113 -6.60 0.23 -6.68
CA VAL A 113 -7.73 -0.42 -7.33
C VAL A 113 -8.04 -1.77 -6.67
N SER A 114 -9.27 -2.26 -6.82
CA SER A 114 -9.61 -3.62 -6.37
C SER A 114 -9.02 -4.69 -7.30
N THR A 115 -8.98 -5.95 -6.83
CA THR A 115 -8.59 -7.10 -7.66
C THR A 115 -9.46 -7.26 -8.91
N ASN A 116 -10.72 -6.81 -8.87
CA ASN A 116 -11.59 -6.83 -10.05
C ASN A 116 -11.05 -5.95 -11.20
N ALA A 117 -10.37 -4.84 -10.89
CA ALA A 117 -9.71 -4.03 -11.91
C ALA A 117 -8.46 -4.70 -12.51
N TYR A 118 -7.90 -5.69 -11.82
CA TYR A 118 -6.92 -6.61 -12.40
C TYR A 118 -7.54 -7.70 -13.29
N GLY A 119 -8.87 -7.74 -13.40
CA GLY A 119 -9.59 -8.86 -14.03
C GLY A 119 -9.63 -10.12 -13.15
N LEU A 120 -9.24 -10.03 -11.89
CA LEU A 120 -9.18 -11.15 -10.97
C LEU A 120 -10.38 -11.14 -10.00
N ASP A 121 -11.29 -12.09 -10.18
CA ASP A 121 -12.38 -12.40 -9.24
C ASP A 121 -11.91 -13.48 -8.26
N THR A 122 -11.51 -13.08 -7.06
CA THR A 122 -11.00 -14.01 -6.03
C THR A 122 -12.10 -14.84 -5.35
N LYS A 123 -13.38 -14.55 -5.61
CA LYS A 123 -14.49 -15.41 -5.15
C LYS A 123 -14.66 -16.62 -6.05
N LYS A 124 -14.51 -16.41 -7.36
CA LYS A 124 -14.63 -17.45 -8.38
C LYS A 124 -13.30 -18.00 -8.87
N TRP A 125 -12.20 -17.31 -8.53
CA TRP A 125 -10.86 -17.59 -9.02
C TRP A 125 -10.78 -17.58 -10.55
N THR A 126 -11.45 -16.61 -11.17
CA THR A 126 -11.38 -16.36 -12.60
C THR A 126 -10.55 -15.13 -12.89
N TYR A 127 -9.90 -15.12 -14.05
CA TYR A 127 -9.02 -14.05 -14.47
C TYR A 127 -9.30 -13.69 -15.94
N ASP A 128 -9.54 -12.38 -16.18
CA ASP A 128 -9.75 -11.82 -17.52
C ASP A 128 -8.64 -10.81 -17.85
N PRO A 129 -7.70 -11.14 -18.74
CA PRO A 129 -6.59 -10.27 -19.09
C PRO A 129 -7.04 -9.00 -19.86
N GLU A 130 -8.21 -9.00 -20.52
CA GLU A 130 -8.72 -7.82 -21.22
C GLU A 130 -9.17 -6.73 -20.24
N VAL A 131 -9.68 -7.10 -19.07
CA VAL A 131 -9.99 -6.16 -17.99
C VAL A 131 -8.69 -5.53 -17.47
N LEU A 132 -7.66 -6.34 -17.22
CA LEU A 132 -6.34 -5.84 -16.81
C LEU A 132 -5.77 -4.89 -17.87
N LYS A 133 -5.84 -5.27 -19.16
CA LYS A 133 -5.35 -4.43 -20.24
C LYS A 133 -6.01 -3.06 -20.25
N LYS A 134 -7.33 -3.00 -20.12
CA LYS A 134 -8.09 -1.72 -20.06
C LYS A 134 -7.64 -0.87 -18.87
N THR A 135 -7.42 -1.49 -17.71
CA THR A 135 -6.92 -0.79 -16.52
C THR A 135 -5.50 -0.25 -16.74
N CYS A 136 -4.62 -1.04 -17.35
CA CYS A 136 -3.26 -0.59 -17.68
C CYS A 136 -3.29 0.55 -18.72
N ASP A 137 -4.06 0.41 -19.80
CA ASP A 137 -4.17 1.44 -20.86
C ASP A 137 -4.68 2.77 -20.29
N PHE A 138 -5.70 2.72 -19.41
CA PHE A 138 -6.19 3.91 -18.72
C PHE A 138 -5.09 4.58 -17.90
N ASN A 139 -4.40 3.81 -17.05
CA ASN A 139 -3.35 4.32 -16.17
C ASN A 139 -2.17 4.90 -16.96
N MET A 140 -1.69 4.19 -17.97
CA MET A 140 -0.61 4.66 -18.85
C MET A 140 -0.99 5.95 -19.59
N SER A 141 -2.26 6.15 -19.93
CA SER A 141 -2.73 7.33 -20.66
C SER A 141 -2.59 8.62 -19.86
N TYR A 142 -2.65 8.58 -18.52
CA TYR A 142 -2.38 9.76 -17.68
C TYR A 142 -0.97 9.77 -17.06
N GLY A 143 -0.16 8.75 -17.35
CA GLY A 143 1.26 8.71 -16.95
C GLY A 143 1.55 7.91 -15.69
N ASN A 144 0.62 7.06 -15.25
CA ASN A 144 0.83 6.12 -14.15
C ASN A 144 1.11 4.70 -14.68
N ASN A 145 2.12 4.04 -14.14
CA ASN A 145 2.44 2.65 -14.46
C ASN A 145 2.45 1.73 -13.22
N LEU A 146 2.09 2.25 -12.06
CA LEU A 146 2.02 1.47 -10.81
C LEU A 146 0.57 1.37 -10.33
N ILE A 147 0.08 0.14 -10.27
CA ILE A 147 -1.31 -0.17 -9.93
C ILE A 147 -1.29 -1.08 -8.69
N ILE A 148 -1.82 -0.60 -7.57
CA ILE A 148 -1.74 -1.27 -6.27
C ILE A 148 -3.14 -1.72 -5.85
N CYS A 149 -3.24 -2.92 -5.29
CA CYS A 149 -4.45 -3.38 -4.61
C CYS A 149 -4.31 -3.14 -3.11
N PRO A 150 -5.19 -2.34 -2.49
CA PRO A 150 -5.13 -2.08 -1.04
C PRO A 150 -5.75 -3.22 -0.21
N GLY A 151 -5.79 -4.45 -0.70
CA GLY A 151 -6.25 -5.63 0.04
C GLY A 151 -7.75 -5.67 0.36
N GLY A 152 -8.50 -4.61 0.08
CA GLY A 152 -9.89 -4.48 0.48
C GLY A 152 -10.86 -5.41 -0.26
N GLY A 153 -11.70 -6.11 0.50
CA GLY A 153 -12.87 -6.83 0.00
C GLY A 153 -12.72 -8.32 -0.26
N ASN A 154 -11.52 -8.90 -0.19
CA ASN A 154 -11.31 -10.33 -0.34
C ASN A 154 -10.36 -10.84 0.75
N PHE A 155 -10.94 -11.23 1.87
CA PHE A 155 -10.21 -11.87 2.96
C PHE A 155 -10.19 -13.38 2.78
N PRO A 156 -9.15 -14.04 3.32
CA PRO A 156 -9.21 -15.48 3.52
C PRO A 156 -10.47 -15.88 4.31
N PRO A 157 -11.03 -17.06 4.09
CA PRO A 157 -12.24 -17.50 4.78
C PRO A 157 -12.12 -17.44 6.31
N GLY A 158 -13.11 -16.88 6.98
CA GLY A 158 -13.13 -16.69 8.42
C GLY A 158 -12.35 -15.49 8.94
N CYS A 159 -11.74 -14.71 8.07
CA CYS A 159 -11.01 -13.50 8.40
C CYS A 159 -11.81 -12.25 8.00
N SER A 160 -11.44 -11.10 8.56
CA SER A 160 -12.10 -9.82 8.30
C SER A 160 -11.12 -8.66 8.36
N TRP A 161 -11.60 -7.49 7.99
CA TRP A 161 -10.87 -6.24 8.10
C TRP A 161 -10.33 -5.96 9.52
N SER A 162 -11.08 -6.35 10.56
CA SER A 162 -10.69 -6.12 11.95
C SER A 162 -9.65 -7.11 12.49
N THR A 163 -9.23 -8.10 11.70
CA THR A 163 -8.18 -9.04 12.11
C THR A 163 -6.88 -8.28 12.36
N GLY A 164 -6.31 -8.46 13.55
CA GLY A 164 -5.11 -7.73 13.99
C GLY A 164 -5.37 -6.33 14.56
N GLN A 165 -6.61 -5.84 14.54
CA GLN A 165 -7.02 -4.55 15.11
C GLN A 165 -7.81 -4.72 16.43
N GLY A 166 -7.58 -5.79 17.18
CA GLY A 166 -8.35 -6.12 18.39
C GLY A 166 -9.63 -6.93 18.13
N GLY A 167 -9.91 -7.28 16.85
CA GLY A 167 -10.92 -8.26 16.49
C GLY A 167 -10.47 -9.69 16.78
N GLU A 168 -11.36 -10.67 16.60
CA GLU A 168 -10.99 -12.08 16.74
C GLU A 168 -9.87 -12.45 15.78
N ALA A 169 -8.85 -13.12 16.33
CA ALA A 169 -7.78 -13.65 15.52
C ALA A 169 -8.31 -14.76 14.58
N CYS A 170 -7.95 -14.71 13.32
CA CYS A 170 -8.22 -15.80 12.40
C CYS A 170 -7.44 -17.05 12.86
N LYS A 171 -8.15 -18.16 13.07
CA LYS A 171 -7.49 -19.43 13.35
C LYS A 171 -6.89 -20.00 12.06
N PRO A 172 -5.61 -20.36 12.04
CA PRO A 172 -4.99 -21.02 10.89
C PRO A 172 -5.82 -22.22 10.41
N SER A 173 -6.03 -22.32 9.11
CA SER A 173 -6.86 -23.37 8.51
C SER A 173 -6.41 -23.67 7.08
N GLN A 174 -6.77 -24.86 6.57
CA GLN A 174 -6.53 -25.24 5.18
C GLN A 174 -7.14 -24.22 4.19
N ALA A 175 -8.29 -23.66 4.53
CA ALA A 175 -8.95 -22.66 3.68
C ALA A 175 -8.13 -21.35 3.57
N ILE A 176 -7.45 -20.94 4.63
CA ILE A 176 -6.51 -19.79 4.60
C ILE A 176 -5.29 -20.13 3.73
N ASP A 177 -4.72 -21.33 3.92
CA ASP A 177 -3.59 -21.81 3.13
C ASP A 177 -3.91 -21.82 1.63
N ASP A 178 -5.04 -22.41 1.27
CA ASP A 178 -5.50 -22.54 -0.12
C ASP A 178 -5.76 -21.16 -0.74
N PHE A 179 -6.40 -20.26 0.01
CA PHE A 179 -6.64 -18.89 -0.44
C PHE A 179 -5.31 -18.15 -0.72
N THR A 180 -4.38 -18.19 0.24
CA THR A 180 -3.10 -17.49 0.17
C THR A 180 -2.25 -18.00 -1.00
N LYS A 181 -2.18 -19.32 -1.19
CA LYS A 181 -1.49 -19.98 -2.30
C LYS A 181 -2.07 -19.56 -3.65
N LYS A 182 -3.38 -19.68 -3.82
CA LYS A 182 -4.07 -19.29 -5.05
C LYS A 182 -3.88 -17.80 -5.36
N LEU A 183 -3.92 -16.93 -4.34
CA LEU A 183 -3.73 -15.51 -4.55
C LEU A 183 -2.33 -15.21 -5.09
N ALA A 184 -1.29 -15.80 -4.50
CA ALA A 184 0.10 -15.64 -4.95
C ALA A 184 0.28 -16.12 -6.41
N GLU A 185 -0.27 -17.29 -6.76
CA GLU A 185 -0.25 -17.83 -8.13
C GLU A 185 -0.92 -16.87 -9.14
N HIS A 186 -2.11 -16.35 -8.79
CA HIS A 186 -2.83 -15.42 -9.67
C HIS A 186 -2.09 -14.08 -9.82
N TYR A 187 -1.52 -13.55 -8.72
CA TYR A 187 -0.73 -12.31 -8.82
C TYR A 187 0.51 -12.48 -9.71
N ASN A 188 1.16 -13.63 -9.71
CA ASN A 188 2.25 -13.92 -10.64
C ASN A 188 1.79 -13.82 -12.10
N LYS A 189 0.63 -14.39 -12.42
CA LYS A 189 0.04 -14.33 -13.76
C LYS A 189 -0.36 -12.90 -14.14
N VAL A 190 -1.06 -12.20 -13.24
CA VAL A 190 -1.46 -10.80 -13.45
C VAL A 190 -0.23 -9.90 -13.65
N ALA A 191 0.83 -10.08 -12.85
CA ALA A 191 2.07 -9.30 -12.97
C ALA A 191 2.80 -9.55 -14.31
N ALA A 192 2.81 -10.79 -14.78
CA ALA A 192 3.40 -11.13 -16.08
C ALA A 192 2.64 -10.48 -17.24
N ASP A 193 1.31 -10.42 -17.17
CA ASP A 193 0.48 -9.77 -18.18
C ASP A 193 0.55 -8.24 -18.08
N ALA A 194 0.52 -7.66 -16.87
CA ALA A 194 0.67 -6.22 -16.66
C ALA A 194 1.99 -5.69 -17.23
N ALA A 195 3.08 -6.45 -17.10
CA ALA A 195 4.38 -6.08 -17.65
C ALA A 195 4.36 -5.95 -19.19
N LYS A 196 3.54 -6.75 -19.90
CA LYS A 196 3.36 -6.65 -21.35
C LYS A 196 2.68 -5.33 -21.74
N PHE A 197 1.89 -4.75 -20.85
CA PHE A 197 1.19 -3.48 -21.02
C PHE A 197 1.96 -2.29 -20.44
N GLY A 198 3.21 -2.51 -19.98
CA GLY A 198 4.06 -1.47 -19.41
C GLY A 198 3.72 -1.09 -17.97
N CYS A 199 2.87 -1.86 -17.29
CA CYS A 199 2.46 -1.63 -15.91
C CYS A 199 3.12 -2.61 -14.95
N ARG A 200 3.19 -2.20 -13.68
CA ARG A 200 3.52 -3.03 -12.53
C ARG A 200 2.29 -3.07 -11.63
N ILE A 201 2.06 -4.22 -11.03
CA ILE A 201 1.01 -4.37 -10.02
C ILE A 201 1.62 -4.61 -8.65
N GLY A 202 0.86 -4.37 -7.60
CA GLY A 202 1.33 -4.61 -6.24
C GLY A 202 0.22 -4.81 -5.23
N LEU A 203 0.65 -5.05 -4.00
CA LEU A 203 -0.21 -5.18 -2.83
C LEU A 203 0.22 -4.16 -1.79
N HIS A 204 -0.76 -3.48 -1.21
CA HIS A 204 -0.65 -2.62 -0.03
C HIS A 204 -1.20 -3.38 1.18
N ASN A 205 -0.60 -3.18 2.35
CA ASN A 205 -1.05 -3.84 3.57
C ASN A 205 -1.85 -2.92 4.50
N HIS A 206 -2.71 -3.59 5.25
CA HIS A 206 -3.27 -3.14 6.52
C HIS A 206 -2.72 -4.05 7.64
N THR A 207 -3.41 -4.16 8.76
CA THR A 207 -2.96 -5.07 9.83
C THR A 207 -3.16 -6.54 9.49
N TRP A 208 -4.24 -6.87 8.78
CA TRP A 208 -4.65 -8.25 8.60
C TRP A 208 -3.67 -9.08 7.77
N GLU A 209 -2.95 -8.50 6.82
CA GLU A 209 -1.95 -9.20 6.01
C GLU A 209 -0.79 -9.72 6.85
N HIS A 210 -0.51 -9.05 7.96
CA HIS A 210 0.50 -9.47 8.93
C HIS A 210 -0.06 -10.33 10.07
N ALA A 211 -1.36 -10.22 10.36
CA ALA A 211 -2.00 -10.88 11.50
C ALA A 211 -2.69 -12.22 11.15
N ILE A 212 -2.82 -12.53 9.87
CA ILE A 212 -3.32 -13.84 9.41
C ILE A 212 -2.15 -14.79 9.22
N PHE A 213 -2.27 -15.99 9.80
CA PHE A 213 -1.24 -17.03 9.73
C PHE A 213 -1.77 -18.28 9.05
N MET A 214 -0.92 -18.92 8.28
CA MET A 214 -1.09 -20.25 7.70
C MET A 214 -0.90 -21.32 8.79
N GLN A 215 -1.25 -22.57 8.47
CA GLN A 215 -1.14 -23.69 9.41
C GLN A 215 0.30 -23.98 9.87
N ASP A 216 1.30 -23.63 9.06
CA ASP A 216 2.71 -23.77 9.38
C ASP A 216 3.29 -22.58 10.20
N GLY A 217 2.47 -21.61 10.53
CA GLY A 217 2.87 -20.40 11.27
C GLY A 217 3.43 -19.26 10.40
N THR A 218 3.52 -19.44 9.08
CA THR A 218 3.92 -18.38 8.16
C THR A 218 2.80 -17.33 8.05
N SER A 219 3.13 -16.03 8.11
CA SER A 219 2.13 -14.98 7.90
C SER A 219 1.66 -14.98 6.43
N PHE A 220 0.43 -14.50 6.20
CA PHE A 220 -0.08 -14.26 4.85
C PHE A 220 0.89 -13.39 4.05
N TRP A 221 1.37 -12.29 4.63
CA TRP A 221 2.33 -11.37 4.01
C TRP A 221 3.61 -12.07 3.56
N ASP A 222 4.21 -12.84 4.47
CA ASP A 222 5.46 -13.53 4.19
C ASP A 222 5.31 -14.64 3.14
N TYR A 223 4.24 -15.42 3.23
CA TYR A 223 3.97 -16.43 2.22
C TYR A 223 3.76 -15.79 0.85
N PHE A 224 2.91 -14.76 0.80
CA PHE A 224 2.56 -14.10 -0.45
C PHE A 224 3.81 -13.54 -1.16
N PHE A 225 4.63 -12.74 -0.47
CA PHE A 225 5.79 -12.14 -1.11
C PHE A 225 6.95 -13.11 -1.34
N SER A 226 7.09 -14.17 -0.56
CA SER A 226 8.05 -15.25 -0.83
C SER A 226 7.68 -16.08 -2.07
N ASN A 227 6.39 -16.14 -2.44
CA ASN A 227 5.88 -16.93 -3.55
C ASN A 227 5.41 -16.09 -4.75
N THR A 228 5.66 -14.78 -4.74
CA THR A 228 5.41 -13.91 -5.90
C THR A 228 6.71 -13.39 -6.50
N CYS A 229 6.69 -13.16 -7.81
CA CYS A 229 7.84 -12.65 -8.55
C CYS A 229 8.13 -11.18 -8.19
N ALA A 230 9.35 -10.70 -8.48
CA ALA A 230 9.78 -9.34 -8.18
C ALA A 230 8.96 -8.24 -8.89
N ASN A 231 8.18 -8.58 -9.93
CA ASN A 231 7.28 -7.65 -10.60
C ASN A 231 5.98 -7.40 -9.82
N VAL A 232 5.66 -8.23 -8.82
CA VAL A 232 4.62 -7.90 -7.84
C VAL A 232 5.22 -6.96 -6.81
N CYS A 233 4.86 -5.69 -6.88
CA CYS A 233 5.40 -4.64 -6.03
C CYS A 233 4.87 -4.73 -4.60
N ILE A 234 5.67 -4.25 -3.67
CA ILE A 234 5.29 -4.03 -2.29
C ILE A 234 5.04 -2.53 -2.12
N GLU A 235 3.85 -2.19 -1.67
CA GLU A 235 3.58 -0.89 -1.10
C GLU A 235 3.27 -1.07 0.37
N GLN A 236 4.32 -1.03 1.17
CA GLN A 236 4.16 -1.21 2.60
C GLN A 236 3.59 0.03 3.26
N ASP A 237 2.48 -0.12 3.98
CA ASP A 237 2.02 0.87 4.94
C ASP A 237 2.73 0.64 6.29
N VAL A 238 3.60 1.58 6.64
CA VAL A 238 4.45 1.43 7.83
C VAL A 238 3.68 1.64 9.13
N GLY A 239 2.60 2.41 9.10
CA GLY A 239 1.69 2.61 10.24
C GLY A 239 0.90 1.35 10.55
N TRP A 240 0.30 0.74 9.54
CA TRP A 240 -0.44 -0.51 9.68
C TRP A 240 0.47 -1.68 10.07
N SER A 241 1.69 -1.78 9.52
CA SER A 241 2.67 -2.79 9.92
C SER A 241 3.06 -2.63 11.38
N THR A 242 3.34 -1.38 11.83
CA THR A 242 3.64 -1.06 13.23
C THR A 242 2.47 -1.39 14.15
N CYS A 243 1.22 -1.11 13.72
CA CYS A 243 -0.01 -1.47 14.44
C CYS A 243 -0.14 -2.99 14.60
N ALA A 244 0.19 -3.76 13.57
CA ALA A 244 0.20 -5.23 13.62
C ALA A 244 1.34 -5.80 14.50
N GLY A 245 2.23 -4.94 15.01
CA GLY A 245 3.38 -5.36 15.83
C GLY A 245 4.58 -5.87 15.03
N VAL A 246 4.57 -5.68 13.72
CA VAL A 246 5.67 -6.04 12.81
C VAL A 246 6.63 -4.86 12.66
N ASP A 247 7.94 -5.13 12.56
CA ASP A 247 8.93 -4.12 12.21
C ASP A 247 8.91 -3.88 10.68
N PRO A 248 8.51 -2.69 10.22
CA PRO A 248 8.44 -2.42 8.78
C PRO A 248 9.79 -2.57 8.06
N CYS A 249 10.91 -2.40 8.75
CA CYS A 249 12.24 -2.51 8.15
C CYS A 249 12.55 -3.93 7.68
N GLU A 250 12.02 -4.96 8.33
CA GLU A 250 12.21 -6.36 7.95
C GLU A 250 11.70 -6.66 6.53
N THR A 251 10.67 -5.99 6.08
CA THR A 251 10.13 -6.15 4.71
C THR A 251 11.17 -5.75 3.65
N TYR A 252 11.87 -4.61 3.85
CA TYR A 252 12.88 -4.14 2.89
C TYR A 252 14.14 -5.02 2.90
N GLU A 253 14.48 -5.58 4.05
CA GLU A 253 15.60 -6.52 4.17
C GLU A 253 15.28 -7.88 3.51
N LYS A 254 14.06 -8.37 3.70
CA LYS A 254 13.62 -9.67 3.24
C LYS A 254 13.26 -9.70 1.74
N TYR A 255 12.69 -8.59 1.24
CA TYR A 255 12.22 -8.47 -0.14
C TYR A 255 12.83 -7.23 -0.84
N PRO A 256 14.16 -7.17 -1.00
CA PRO A 256 14.83 -5.97 -1.47
C PRO A 256 14.41 -5.56 -2.88
N HIS A 257 14.33 -4.24 -3.08
CA HIS A 257 14.06 -3.59 -4.38
C HIS A 257 12.68 -3.90 -4.99
N ARG A 258 11.72 -4.33 -4.16
CA ARG A 258 10.34 -4.56 -4.59
C ARG A 258 9.40 -3.40 -4.29
N SER A 259 9.83 -2.42 -3.50
CA SER A 259 9.01 -1.31 -3.00
C SER A 259 9.29 -0.01 -3.76
N PRO A 260 8.53 0.33 -4.81
CA PRO A 260 8.66 1.63 -5.49
C PRO A 260 8.11 2.77 -4.63
N THR A 261 7.12 2.48 -3.82
CA THR A 261 6.39 3.37 -2.93
C THR A 261 6.31 2.76 -1.54
N LEU A 262 6.11 3.60 -0.53
CA LEU A 262 5.60 3.20 0.79
C LEU A 262 4.48 4.15 1.20
N HIS A 263 3.52 3.69 1.98
CA HIS A 263 2.58 4.55 2.66
C HIS A 263 3.18 5.07 3.96
N ALA A 264 3.39 6.38 3.96
CA ALA A 264 3.81 7.12 5.14
C ALA A 264 2.57 7.44 5.98
N LYS A 265 2.23 6.52 6.87
CA LYS A 265 1.15 6.60 7.84
C LYS A 265 1.72 6.47 9.25
N GLU A 266 1.24 7.29 10.19
CA GLU A 266 1.59 7.13 11.61
C GLU A 266 0.71 6.07 12.26
N ASN A 267 1.24 5.35 13.25
CA ASN A 267 0.42 4.44 14.02
C ASN A 267 -0.49 5.21 14.99
N GLY A 268 -1.75 5.34 14.65
CA GLY A 268 -2.78 5.99 15.46
C GLY A 268 -3.53 5.07 16.42
N MET A 269 -3.32 3.76 16.30
CA MET A 269 -4.08 2.76 17.04
C MET A 269 -3.49 2.51 18.43
N GLY A 270 -4.21 2.90 19.48
CA GLY A 270 -4.02 2.38 20.83
C GLY A 270 -4.87 1.12 21.04
N LYS A 271 -4.80 0.51 22.22
CA LYS A 271 -5.49 -0.75 22.57
C LYS A 271 -7.01 -0.74 22.33
N ASP A 272 -7.65 0.43 22.37
CA ASP A 272 -9.10 0.57 22.36
C ASP A 272 -9.60 1.48 21.22
N VAL A 273 -8.83 1.63 20.14
CA VAL A 273 -9.13 2.62 19.10
C VAL A 273 -9.70 1.95 17.86
N LYS A 274 -10.86 2.42 17.44
CA LYS A 274 -11.56 1.97 16.23
C LYS A 274 -11.18 2.76 14.97
N GLU A 275 -10.44 3.88 15.12
CA GLU A 275 -10.12 4.79 14.04
C GLU A 275 -8.61 5.04 14.00
N PHE A 276 -8.04 5.00 12.81
CA PHE A 276 -6.62 5.24 12.56
C PHE A 276 -6.35 6.75 12.48
N ASP A 277 -6.32 7.39 13.65
CA ASP A 277 -6.35 8.83 13.81
C ASP A 277 -4.98 9.37 14.23
N ALA A 278 -4.06 9.52 13.27
CA ALA A 278 -2.75 10.10 13.55
C ALA A 278 -2.20 10.95 12.41
N ILE A 279 -1.41 11.95 12.79
CA ILE A 279 -0.61 12.79 11.91
C ILE A 279 0.84 12.36 12.06
N LEU A 280 1.61 12.35 10.99
CA LEU A 280 3.01 11.91 11.02
C LEU A 280 3.82 12.63 12.10
N GLY A 281 4.55 11.85 12.90
CA GLY A 281 5.32 12.34 14.04
C GLY A 281 4.48 12.69 15.27
N GLN A 282 3.17 12.48 15.23
CA GLN A 282 2.27 12.69 16.36
C GLN A 282 1.52 11.37 16.63
N PRO A 283 2.12 10.42 17.37
CA PRO A 283 1.47 9.15 17.68
C PRO A 283 0.12 9.41 18.34
N GLY A 284 -0.92 8.80 17.78
CA GLY A 284 -2.27 9.29 17.96
C GLY A 284 -2.87 9.13 19.33
N LYS A 285 -2.58 8.08 20.10
CA LYS A 285 -3.23 7.83 21.40
C LYS A 285 -2.29 7.18 22.40
N PRO A 286 -2.53 7.38 23.70
CA PRO A 286 -1.71 6.76 24.75
C PRO A 286 -1.62 5.24 24.55
N GLY A 287 -0.39 4.72 24.45
CA GLY A 287 -0.11 3.30 24.26
C GLY A 287 0.06 2.83 22.81
N ALA A 288 -0.12 3.69 21.81
CA ALA A 288 0.27 3.37 20.45
C ALA A 288 1.80 3.32 20.33
N LYS A 289 2.34 2.25 19.72
CA LYS A 289 3.76 2.18 19.36
C LYS A 289 4.02 3.18 18.23
N PRO A 290 4.90 4.17 18.40
CA PRO A 290 5.20 5.12 17.32
C PRO A 290 5.94 4.43 16.18
N VAL A 291 5.81 4.97 14.97
CA VAL A 291 6.61 4.56 13.82
C VAL A 291 8.04 5.08 13.98
N GLU A 292 9.02 4.22 13.78
CA GLU A 292 10.44 4.55 13.94
C GLU A 292 10.99 5.20 12.65
N TRP A 293 10.57 6.42 12.36
CA TRP A 293 10.78 7.12 11.08
C TRP A 293 12.23 7.16 10.61
N ASP A 294 13.19 7.41 11.50
CA ASP A 294 14.61 7.50 11.12
C ASP A 294 15.15 6.15 10.63
N ARG A 295 14.71 5.05 11.24
CA ARG A 295 15.05 3.70 10.78
C ARG A 295 14.40 3.39 9.42
N ILE A 296 13.13 3.74 9.25
CA ILE A 296 12.38 3.54 8.00
C ILE A 296 13.04 4.31 6.86
N ILE A 297 13.36 5.59 7.06
CA ILE A 297 14.01 6.41 6.03
C ILE A 297 15.38 5.81 5.65
N ALA A 298 16.16 5.35 6.63
CA ALA A 298 17.43 4.71 6.35
C ALA A 298 17.30 3.37 5.59
N ALA A 299 16.33 2.53 5.96
CA ALA A 299 16.07 1.25 5.29
C ALA A 299 15.59 1.46 3.86
N THR A 300 14.62 2.36 3.66
CA THR A 300 14.03 2.66 2.35
C THR A 300 15.02 3.35 1.41
N ALA A 301 15.96 4.15 1.91
CA ALA A 301 17.04 4.72 1.09
C ALA A 301 17.95 3.62 0.52
N LYS A 302 18.29 2.60 1.32
CA LYS A 302 19.05 1.42 0.86
C LYS A 302 18.24 0.60 -0.15
N ASP A 303 16.95 0.43 0.07
CA ASP A 303 16.04 -0.32 -0.81
C ASP A 303 15.65 0.46 -2.08
N ARG A 304 15.96 1.75 -2.16
CA ARG A 304 15.67 2.66 -3.28
C ARG A 304 14.18 2.93 -3.48
N VAL A 305 13.43 2.99 -2.38
CA VAL A 305 12.04 3.47 -2.40
C VAL A 305 12.04 4.91 -2.90
N GLU A 306 11.26 5.19 -3.93
CA GLU A 306 11.22 6.51 -4.57
C GLU A 306 10.21 7.44 -3.91
N TRP A 307 9.05 6.90 -3.48
CA TRP A 307 7.94 7.71 -3.02
C TRP A 307 7.53 7.37 -1.59
N PHE A 308 7.46 8.40 -0.76
CA PHE A 308 6.80 8.40 0.54
C PHE A 308 5.41 8.99 0.32
N VAL A 309 4.42 8.12 0.24
CA VAL A 309 3.03 8.48 -0.02
C VAL A 309 2.34 8.74 1.32
N VAL A 310 2.15 9.99 1.67
CA VAL A 310 1.45 10.37 2.91
C VAL A 310 0.02 9.88 2.83
N GLU A 311 -0.43 9.16 3.84
CA GLU A 311 -1.84 8.84 4.04
C GLU A 311 -2.27 9.17 5.47
N CYS A 312 -3.28 10.04 5.57
CA CYS A 312 -3.91 10.44 6.82
C CYS A 312 -5.38 10.02 6.78
N GLU A 313 -5.81 9.23 7.74
CA GLU A 313 -7.22 8.85 7.90
C GLU A 313 -7.93 9.74 8.93
N ARG A 314 -7.56 11.01 8.93
CA ARG A 314 -8.09 12.04 9.83
C ARG A 314 -8.33 13.33 9.06
N HIS A 315 -9.40 14.04 9.41
CA HIS A 315 -9.71 15.33 8.79
C HIS A 315 -9.79 15.29 7.26
N PHE A 316 -10.55 14.31 6.75
CA PHE A 316 -10.75 14.13 5.30
C PHE A 316 -11.41 15.33 4.61
N GLU A 317 -11.92 16.27 5.41
CA GLU A 317 -12.67 17.46 5.00
C GLU A 317 -11.75 18.63 4.61
N ASP A 318 -10.47 18.59 5.02
CA ASP A 318 -9.54 19.70 4.84
C ASP A 318 -8.07 19.26 4.79
N LEU A 319 -7.15 20.20 4.80
CA LEU A 319 -5.70 19.97 4.71
C LEU A 319 -5.01 19.92 6.09
N SER A 320 -5.75 19.95 7.19
CA SER A 320 -5.18 20.12 8.55
C SER A 320 -4.33 18.93 9.01
N ALA A 321 -4.57 17.72 8.50
CA ALA A 321 -3.74 16.57 8.76
C ALA A 321 -2.60 16.40 7.72
N VAL A 322 -2.87 16.77 6.49
CA VAL A 322 -1.96 16.59 5.35
C VAL A 322 -0.76 17.53 5.42
N LEU A 323 -1.00 18.83 5.73
CA LEU A 323 0.07 19.84 5.79
C LEU A 323 1.11 19.52 6.89
N PRO A 324 0.77 19.23 8.15
CA PRO A 324 1.77 18.90 9.15
C PRO A 324 2.49 17.58 8.83
N SER A 325 1.83 16.60 8.21
CA SER A 325 2.45 15.34 7.77
C SER A 325 3.49 15.58 6.67
N TYR A 326 3.20 16.44 5.70
CA TYR A 326 4.18 16.87 4.72
C TYR A 326 5.39 17.55 5.37
N ASN A 327 5.14 18.53 6.28
CA ASN A 327 6.19 19.27 6.96
C ASN A 327 7.09 18.35 7.80
N PHE A 328 6.52 17.31 8.42
CA PHE A 328 7.28 16.32 9.15
C PHE A 328 8.29 15.59 8.25
N LEU A 329 7.85 15.05 7.12
CA LEU A 329 8.75 14.36 6.18
C LEU A 329 9.78 15.32 5.56
N LYS A 330 9.38 16.54 5.26
CA LYS A 330 10.28 17.58 4.78
C LYS A 330 11.38 17.91 5.77
N ALA A 331 11.05 18.01 7.07
CA ALA A 331 12.01 18.21 8.15
C ALA A 331 12.98 17.02 8.31
N LYS A 332 12.58 15.81 7.88
CA LYS A 332 13.43 14.62 7.82
C LYS A 332 14.33 14.56 6.57
N GLY A 333 14.29 15.57 5.69
CA GLY A 333 15.15 15.69 4.52
C GLY A 333 14.60 15.08 3.22
N LEU A 334 13.35 14.65 3.19
CA LEU A 334 12.69 14.19 1.95
C LEU A 334 12.27 15.40 1.08
N ASN A 335 12.09 15.16 -0.24
CA ASN A 335 11.78 16.23 -1.20
C ASN A 335 10.37 16.15 -1.79
#